data_c8d2889353008477838c9b8643d3417f
#
_entry.id   c8d2889353008477838c9b8643d3417f
#
_cell.length_a   1.000
_cell.length_b   1.000
_cell.length_c   1.000
_cell.angle_alpha   90.00
_cell.angle_beta   90.00
_cell.angle_gamma   90.00
#
_symmetry.space_group_name_H-M   'P 1'
#
loop_
_entity.id
_entity.type
_entity.pdbx_description
1 polymer ?
#
loop_
_entity_poly.entity_id
_entity_poly.type
_entity_poly.pdbx_seq_one_letter_code
_entity_poly.pdbx_strand_id
1 'polypeptide(L)'
;MESINNDYILKLFNLDNRKISSIEVHHQFDGVHVHVLLAVEPYRCPVCGTETSKTHSYTHKKITHSILSGIPCFINYKARRYICPECSKTFYEHNPFTTEGMKISLTTVYNVLNDLKKPNETFTAVAHRYHISPTAAAYIFDRHVNISRRKLPECICIDEVYAFSSSKGDYVCVLLDFNSQNVIDLLP
;
A
#
# COMPACT_ATOMS: atom_id res chain seq x y z
N MET A 1 -22.30 19.06 17.35
CA MET A 1 -22.77 17.77 16.76
C MET A 1 -21.87 17.25 15.63
N GLU A 2 -21.07 18.09 14.95
CA GLU A 2 -20.17 17.69 13.85
C GLU A 2 -18.94 16.87 14.30
N SER A 3 -18.42 17.07 15.51
CA SER A 3 -17.21 16.38 15.97
C SER A 3 -17.37 14.87 16.19
N ILE A 4 -18.54 14.44 16.68
CA ILE A 4 -18.80 13.01 16.97
C ILE A 4 -18.92 12.20 15.66
N ASN A 5 -19.48 12.79 14.62
CA ASN A 5 -19.66 12.13 13.32
C ASN A 5 -18.30 11.95 12.61
N ASN A 6 -17.39 12.93 12.71
CA ASN A 6 -16.06 12.86 12.10
C ASN A 6 -15.19 11.80 12.78
N ASP A 7 -15.23 11.69 14.09
CA ASP A 7 -14.43 10.72 14.86
C ASP A 7 -14.85 9.25 14.53
N TYR A 8 -16.14 9.03 14.35
CA TYR A 8 -16.66 7.72 13.91
C TYR A 8 -16.22 7.38 12.48
N ILE A 9 -16.29 8.34 11.55
CA ILE A 9 -15.83 8.17 10.17
C ILE A 9 -14.32 7.87 10.13
N LEU A 10 -13.52 8.60 10.91
CA LEU A 10 -12.08 8.36 11.00
C LEU A 10 -11.74 6.95 11.48
N LYS A 11 -12.44 6.47 12.49
CA LYS A 11 -12.30 5.10 12.98
C LYS A 11 -12.76 4.06 11.96
N LEU A 12 -13.91 4.27 11.31
CA LEU A 12 -14.45 3.38 10.29
C LEU A 12 -13.48 3.19 9.12
N PHE A 13 -12.81 4.28 8.70
CA PHE A 13 -11.85 4.25 7.61
C PHE A 13 -10.40 4.04 8.07
N ASN A 14 -10.18 3.76 9.36
CA ASN A 14 -8.86 3.57 9.95
C ASN A 14 -7.87 4.70 9.61
N LEU A 15 -8.32 5.94 9.80
CA LEU A 15 -7.55 7.15 9.56
C LEU A 15 -7.10 7.79 10.88
N ASP A 16 -5.89 8.34 10.93
CA ASP A 16 -5.39 9.08 12.09
C ASP A 16 -6.05 10.46 12.16
N ASN A 17 -6.87 10.69 13.18
CA ASN A 17 -7.63 11.94 13.36
C ASN A 17 -6.77 13.15 13.69
N ARG A 18 -5.59 12.98 14.29
CA ARG A 18 -4.74 14.10 14.73
C ARG A 18 -4.19 14.94 13.59
N LYS A 19 -4.13 14.38 12.39
CA LYS A 19 -3.56 15.05 11.20
C LYS A 19 -4.61 15.49 10.20
N ILE A 20 -5.88 15.24 10.44
CA ILE A 20 -6.97 15.54 9.51
C ILE A 20 -7.74 16.77 10.00
N SER A 21 -7.81 17.82 9.17
CA SER A 21 -8.58 19.02 9.44
C SER A 21 -10.01 18.96 8.92
N SER A 22 -10.24 18.26 7.79
CA SER A 22 -11.59 17.99 7.29
C SER A 22 -11.66 16.63 6.62
N ILE A 23 -12.82 16.00 6.76
CA ILE A 23 -13.16 14.72 6.14
C ILE A 23 -14.60 14.75 5.67
N GLU A 24 -14.83 14.32 4.42
CA GLU A 24 -16.15 14.20 3.81
C GLU A 24 -16.24 12.88 3.08
N VAL A 25 -17.39 12.22 3.16
CA VAL A 25 -17.63 10.91 2.52
C VAL A 25 -18.74 11.06 1.49
N HIS A 26 -18.42 10.68 0.25
CA HIS A 26 -19.35 10.70 -0.87
C HIS A 26 -19.48 9.31 -1.47
N HIS A 27 -20.70 8.88 -1.73
CA HIS A 27 -21.00 7.68 -2.50
C HIS A 27 -21.11 8.06 -3.98
N GLN A 28 -20.29 7.44 -4.82
CA GLN A 28 -20.32 7.60 -6.27
C GLN A 28 -20.57 6.24 -6.93
N PHE A 29 -20.82 6.23 -8.24
CA PHE A 29 -21.10 4.99 -8.97
C PHE A 29 -19.90 4.01 -8.97
N ASP A 30 -18.65 4.51 -8.84
CA ASP A 30 -17.42 3.72 -8.81
C ASP A 30 -16.97 3.35 -7.38
N GLY A 31 -17.72 3.74 -6.35
CA GLY A 31 -17.43 3.38 -4.96
C GLY A 31 -17.58 4.52 -3.96
N VAL A 32 -16.95 4.34 -2.80
CA VAL A 32 -16.93 5.33 -1.71
C VAL A 32 -15.71 6.23 -1.84
N HIS A 33 -15.93 7.53 -1.82
CA HIS A 33 -14.89 8.55 -1.90
C HIS A 33 -14.78 9.31 -0.58
N VAL A 34 -13.64 9.16 0.10
CA VAL A 34 -13.31 9.88 1.33
C VAL A 34 -12.41 11.06 0.97
N HIS A 35 -12.95 12.26 1.01
CA HIS A 35 -12.20 13.49 0.77
C HIS A 35 -11.51 13.93 2.04
N VAL A 36 -10.19 14.12 1.99
CA VAL A 36 -9.37 14.42 3.16
C VAL A 36 -8.49 15.64 2.91
N LEU A 37 -8.49 16.54 3.89
CA LEU A 37 -7.53 17.64 4.00
C LEU A 37 -6.80 17.51 5.33
N LEU A 38 -5.46 17.56 5.30
CA LEU A 38 -4.64 17.53 6.50
C LEU A 38 -4.61 18.89 7.20
N ALA A 39 -4.40 18.87 8.51
CA ALA A 39 -4.10 20.07 9.29
C ALA A 39 -2.83 20.74 8.75
N VAL A 40 -2.77 22.07 8.88
CA VAL A 40 -1.57 22.83 8.52
C VAL A 40 -0.53 22.62 9.60
N GLU A 41 0.59 22.00 9.23
CA GLU A 41 1.75 21.86 10.10
C GLU A 41 2.94 22.62 9.48
N PRO A 42 3.85 23.17 10.29
CA PRO A 42 5.09 23.73 9.78
C PRO A 42 6.01 22.60 9.29
N TYR A 43 6.63 22.81 8.13
CA TYR A 43 7.57 21.88 7.53
C TYR A 43 8.92 22.51 7.29
N ARG A 44 9.99 21.76 7.45
CA ARG A 44 11.35 22.21 7.14
C ARG A 44 11.64 22.06 5.66
N CYS A 45 12.17 23.14 5.07
CA CYS A 45 12.61 23.11 3.67
C CYS A 45 13.73 22.07 3.49
N PRO A 46 13.61 21.16 2.51
CA PRO A 46 14.61 20.12 2.29
C PRO A 46 15.95 20.65 1.75
N VAL A 47 16.02 21.92 1.36
CA VAL A 47 17.24 22.54 0.81
C VAL A 47 17.98 23.39 1.85
N CYS A 48 17.29 24.33 2.51
CA CYS A 48 17.92 25.27 3.44
C CYS A 48 17.55 25.06 4.92
N GLY A 49 16.64 24.09 5.21
CA GLY A 49 16.21 23.79 6.59
C GLY A 49 15.25 24.79 7.21
N THR A 50 14.95 25.92 6.55
CA THR A 50 14.03 26.96 7.05
C THR A 50 12.62 26.37 7.23
N GLU A 51 12.00 26.66 8.35
CA GLU A 51 10.65 26.22 8.68
C GLU A 51 9.61 27.10 7.98
N THR A 52 8.60 26.49 7.36
CA THR A 52 7.54 27.20 6.65
C THR A 52 6.20 26.50 6.77
N SER A 53 5.14 27.29 6.90
CA SER A 53 3.75 26.87 6.74
C SER A 53 3.08 27.54 5.53
N LYS A 54 3.86 28.28 4.71
CA LYS A 54 3.34 29.04 3.56
C LYS A 54 2.94 28.09 2.44
N THR A 55 1.64 27.98 2.21
CA THR A 55 1.07 27.17 1.12
C THR A 55 1.27 27.87 -0.21
N HIS A 56 1.82 27.15 -1.19
CA HIS A 56 1.94 27.59 -2.57
C HIS A 56 0.72 27.16 -3.40
N SER A 57 0.36 25.86 -3.34
CA SER A 57 -0.72 25.27 -4.12
C SER A 57 -1.20 23.95 -3.52
N TYR A 58 -2.21 23.36 -4.14
CA TYR A 58 -2.71 22.03 -3.79
C TYR A 58 -2.69 21.10 -5.00
N THR A 59 -2.54 19.80 -4.74
CA THR A 59 -2.65 18.74 -5.74
C THR A 59 -3.60 17.66 -5.24
N HIS A 60 -4.52 17.21 -6.08
CA HIS A 60 -5.43 16.12 -5.73
C HIS A 60 -4.77 14.77 -6.02
N LYS A 61 -4.79 13.88 -5.04
CA LYS A 61 -4.29 12.51 -5.14
C LYS A 61 -5.43 11.54 -4.84
N LYS A 62 -5.74 10.66 -5.79
CA LYS A 62 -6.67 9.53 -5.58
C LYS A 62 -5.86 8.32 -5.15
N ILE A 63 -6.19 7.77 -3.99
CA ILE A 63 -5.50 6.64 -3.34
C ILE A 63 -6.52 5.53 -3.15
N THR A 64 -6.22 4.32 -3.62
CA THR A 64 -7.05 3.14 -3.36
C THR A 64 -6.96 2.78 -1.87
N HIS A 65 -8.12 2.71 -1.21
CA HIS A 65 -8.24 2.46 0.23
C HIS A 65 -9.33 1.43 0.49
N SER A 66 -9.13 0.22 -0.01
CA SER A 66 -10.11 -0.87 0.08
C SER A 66 -10.03 -1.53 1.46
N ILE A 67 -10.91 -1.11 2.35
CA ILE A 67 -11.07 -1.66 3.70
C ILE A 67 -12.43 -2.30 3.93
N LEU A 68 -13.43 -1.94 3.11
CA LEU A 68 -14.77 -2.53 3.14
C LEU A 68 -14.85 -3.63 2.10
N SER A 69 -15.27 -4.83 2.53
CA SER A 69 -15.41 -5.97 1.62
C SER A 69 -16.45 -5.69 0.53
N GLY A 70 -16.06 -5.91 -0.72
CA GLY A 70 -16.94 -5.81 -1.88
C GLY A 70 -17.27 -4.39 -2.36
N ILE A 71 -16.78 -3.35 -1.69
CA ILE A 71 -17.03 -1.95 -2.07
C ILE A 71 -15.69 -1.24 -2.33
N PRO A 72 -15.44 -0.76 -3.57
CA PRO A 72 -14.29 0.09 -3.84
C PRO A 72 -14.31 1.34 -2.96
N CYS A 73 -13.18 1.67 -2.35
CA CYS A 73 -13.05 2.86 -1.55
C CYS A 73 -11.77 3.62 -1.94
N PHE A 74 -11.88 4.94 -1.98
CA PHE A 74 -10.79 5.82 -2.38
C PHE A 74 -10.62 6.98 -1.40
N ILE A 75 -9.39 7.27 -1.00
CA ILE A 75 -9.06 8.52 -0.34
C ILE A 75 -8.72 9.55 -1.43
N ASN A 76 -9.51 10.62 -1.50
CA ASN A 76 -9.22 11.80 -2.31
C ASN A 76 -8.49 12.81 -1.42
N TYR A 77 -7.17 12.75 -1.45
CA TYR A 77 -6.30 13.55 -0.62
C TYR A 77 -5.91 14.85 -1.31
N LYS A 78 -6.26 15.99 -0.70
CA LYS A 78 -5.86 17.32 -1.15
C LYS A 78 -4.49 17.65 -0.57
N ALA A 79 -3.42 17.19 -1.26
CA ALA A 79 -2.03 17.37 -0.85
C ALA A 79 -1.59 18.82 -0.99
N ARG A 80 -1.00 19.37 0.06
CA ARG A 80 -0.49 20.74 0.10
C ARG A 80 0.95 20.79 -0.44
N ARG A 81 1.23 21.81 -1.23
CA ARG A 81 2.58 22.15 -1.68
C ARG A 81 3.00 23.44 -0.99
N TYR A 82 4.09 23.38 -0.26
CA TYR A 82 4.68 24.52 0.44
C TYR A 82 5.67 25.27 -0.44
N ILE A 83 5.95 26.52 -0.08
CA ILE A 83 7.04 27.32 -0.63
C ILE A 83 7.91 27.85 0.49
N CYS A 84 9.22 27.68 0.35
CA CYS A 84 10.20 28.24 1.27
C CYS A 84 10.34 29.75 1.04
N PRO A 85 10.23 30.61 2.06
CA PRO A 85 10.39 32.04 1.92
C PRO A 85 11.84 32.45 1.61
N GLU A 86 12.84 31.66 2.06
CA GLU A 86 14.27 31.98 1.89
C GLU A 86 14.82 31.57 0.53
N CYS A 87 14.63 30.31 0.12
CA CYS A 87 15.22 29.80 -1.12
C CYS A 87 14.21 29.56 -2.24
N SER A 88 12.95 29.95 -2.05
CA SER A 88 11.86 29.79 -3.01
C SER A 88 11.61 28.35 -3.49
N LYS A 89 12.24 27.35 -2.87
CA LYS A 89 12.01 25.93 -3.16
C LYS A 89 10.59 25.54 -2.81
N THR A 90 9.92 24.84 -3.72
CA THR A 90 8.61 24.24 -3.44
C THR A 90 8.74 22.76 -3.18
N PHE A 91 7.97 22.25 -2.21
CA PHE A 91 7.97 20.84 -1.81
C PHE A 91 6.60 20.44 -1.26
N TYR A 92 6.30 19.14 -1.24
CA TYR A 92 5.02 18.62 -0.75
C TYR A 92 5.10 18.31 0.73
N GLU A 93 3.95 18.41 1.41
CA GLU A 93 3.77 17.83 2.75
C GLU A 93 3.93 16.31 2.69
N HIS A 94 4.26 15.71 3.83
CA HIS A 94 4.33 14.26 3.94
C HIS A 94 2.94 13.64 3.74
N ASN A 95 2.86 12.61 2.89
CA ASN A 95 1.63 11.84 2.67
C ASN A 95 1.56 10.70 3.70
N PRO A 96 0.66 10.74 4.70
CA PRO A 96 0.59 9.70 5.70
C PRO A 96 -0.17 8.44 5.24
N PHE A 97 -0.81 8.47 4.08
CA PHE A 97 -1.70 7.40 3.63
C PHE A 97 -0.98 6.32 2.81
N THR A 98 0.14 6.66 2.16
CA THR A 98 0.86 5.73 1.27
C THR A 98 2.36 5.78 1.50
N THR A 99 3.07 4.70 1.13
CA THR A 99 4.51 4.78 0.93
C THR A 99 4.83 5.56 -0.35
N GLU A 100 6.06 6.05 -0.46
CA GLU A 100 6.52 6.80 -1.62
C GLU A 100 6.33 6.00 -2.92
N GLY A 101 5.80 6.66 -3.94
CA GLY A 101 5.53 6.08 -5.25
C GLY A 101 4.28 5.21 -5.36
N MET A 102 3.59 4.91 -4.26
CA MET A 102 2.37 4.09 -4.27
C MET A 102 1.10 4.94 -4.31
N LYS A 103 0.05 4.38 -4.96
CA LYS A 103 -1.32 4.91 -4.96
C LYS A 103 -2.30 4.02 -4.20
N ILE A 104 -1.79 3.12 -3.36
CA ILE A 104 -2.55 2.19 -2.52
C ILE A 104 -2.22 2.53 -1.07
N SER A 105 -3.25 2.61 -0.22
CA SER A 105 -3.06 2.98 1.17
C SER A 105 -2.29 1.92 1.97
N LEU A 106 -1.59 2.36 3.01
CA LEU A 106 -0.88 1.47 3.93
C LEU A 106 -1.80 0.40 4.54
N THR A 107 -3.03 0.77 4.87
CA THR A 107 -4.04 -0.17 5.39
C THR A 107 -4.38 -1.26 4.36
N THR A 108 -4.60 -0.88 3.10
CA THR A 108 -4.86 -1.85 2.02
C THR A 108 -3.65 -2.75 1.79
N VAL A 109 -2.43 -2.19 1.78
CA VAL A 109 -1.18 -2.96 1.67
C VAL A 109 -1.09 -4.01 2.79
N TYR A 110 -1.33 -3.58 4.04
CA TYR A 110 -1.32 -4.49 5.20
C TYR A 110 -2.34 -5.63 5.06
N ASN A 111 -3.57 -5.31 4.65
CA ASN A 111 -4.64 -6.28 4.48
C ASN A 111 -4.32 -7.28 3.35
N VAL A 112 -3.79 -6.80 2.21
CA VAL A 112 -3.33 -7.65 1.10
C VAL A 112 -2.26 -8.64 1.57
N LEU A 113 -1.26 -8.18 2.30
CA LEU A 113 -0.19 -9.03 2.83
C LEU A 113 -0.71 -10.06 3.83
N ASN A 114 -1.66 -9.68 4.68
CA ASN A 114 -2.28 -10.62 5.63
C ASN A 114 -3.12 -11.70 4.94
N ASP A 115 -3.84 -11.33 3.90
CA ASP A 115 -4.62 -12.31 3.14
C ASP A 115 -3.71 -13.27 2.37
N LEU A 116 -2.63 -12.77 1.76
CA LEU A 116 -1.67 -13.62 1.06
C LEU A 116 -0.93 -14.63 1.96
N LYS A 117 -0.98 -14.48 3.28
CA LYS A 117 -0.46 -15.48 4.23
C LYS A 117 -1.39 -16.68 4.41
N LYS A 118 -2.65 -16.58 4.00
CA LYS A 118 -3.63 -17.65 4.17
C LYS A 118 -3.38 -18.75 3.13
N PRO A 119 -3.53 -20.03 3.51
CA PRO A 119 -3.44 -21.13 2.56
C PRO A 119 -4.45 -20.96 1.42
N ASN A 120 -4.06 -21.35 0.21
CA ASN A 120 -4.89 -21.34 -1.00
C ASN A 120 -5.33 -19.95 -1.51
N GLU A 121 -4.80 -18.86 -0.97
CA GLU A 121 -5.02 -17.53 -1.55
C GLU A 121 -4.10 -17.30 -2.75
N THR A 122 -4.66 -16.66 -3.78
CA THR A 122 -3.90 -16.28 -4.97
C THR A 122 -3.82 -14.77 -5.10
N PHE A 123 -2.82 -14.26 -5.81
CA PHE A 123 -2.71 -12.82 -6.12
C PHE A 123 -3.98 -12.30 -6.81
N THR A 124 -4.60 -13.10 -7.70
CA THR A 124 -5.83 -12.72 -8.41
C THR A 124 -7.01 -12.62 -7.45
N ALA A 125 -7.22 -13.59 -6.56
CA ALA A 125 -8.33 -13.58 -5.61
C ALA A 125 -8.20 -12.41 -4.62
N VAL A 126 -7.00 -12.19 -4.07
CA VAL A 126 -6.72 -11.08 -3.17
C VAL A 126 -6.87 -9.74 -3.89
N ALA A 127 -6.34 -9.61 -5.11
CA ALA A 127 -6.46 -8.38 -5.90
C ALA A 127 -7.93 -8.01 -6.17
N HIS A 128 -8.76 -8.99 -6.53
CA HIS A 128 -10.20 -8.78 -6.73
C HIS A 128 -10.90 -8.29 -5.44
N ARG A 129 -10.57 -8.89 -4.30
CA ARG A 129 -11.13 -8.52 -2.98
C ARG A 129 -10.83 -7.07 -2.61
N TYR A 130 -9.63 -6.59 -2.92
CA TYR A 130 -9.18 -5.24 -2.59
C TYR A 130 -9.29 -4.23 -3.74
N HIS A 131 -9.92 -4.60 -4.85
CA HIS A 131 -10.11 -3.73 -6.02
C HIS A 131 -8.80 -3.14 -6.57
N ILE A 132 -7.75 -3.97 -6.58
CA ILE A 132 -6.45 -3.66 -7.19
C ILE A 132 -6.15 -4.65 -8.33
N SER A 133 -5.13 -4.39 -9.14
CA SER A 133 -4.70 -5.36 -10.15
C SER A 133 -3.89 -6.51 -9.53
N PRO A 134 -3.92 -7.73 -10.12
CA PRO A 134 -3.04 -8.82 -9.69
C PRO A 134 -1.55 -8.45 -9.70
N THR A 135 -1.12 -7.67 -10.68
CA THR A 135 0.24 -7.12 -10.74
C THR A 135 0.56 -6.21 -9.56
N ALA A 136 -0.42 -5.39 -9.10
CA ALA A 136 -0.23 -4.56 -7.92
C ALA A 136 -0.12 -5.40 -6.64
N ALA A 137 -0.90 -6.48 -6.52
CA ALA A 137 -0.80 -7.41 -5.40
C ALA A 137 0.55 -8.13 -5.36
N ALA A 138 1.06 -8.59 -6.51
CA ALA A 138 2.39 -9.18 -6.64
C ALA A 138 3.49 -8.16 -6.29
N TYR A 139 3.39 -6.93 -6.80
CA TYR A 139 4.34 -5.87 -6.48
C TYR A 139 4.38 -5.53 -4.98
N ILE A 140 3.20 -5.52 -4.32
CA ILE A 140 3.12 -5.34 -2.86
C ILE A 140 3.87 -6.47 -2.16
N PHE A 141 3.64 -7.71 -2.57
CA PHE A 141 4.31 -8.88 -2.01
C PHE A 141 5.83 -8.79 -2.17
N ASP A 142 6.33 -8.58 -3.37
CA ASP A 142 7.76 -8.50 -3.66
C ASP A 142 8.48 -7.38 -2.89
N ARG A 143 7.77 -6.27 -2.66
CA ARG A 143 8.34 -5.12 -1.94
C ARG A 143 8.41 -5.30 -0.42
N HIS A 144 7.50 -6.08 0.16
CA HIS A 144 7.33 -6.19 1.61
C HIS A 144 7.69 -7.57 2.18
N VAL A 145 7.76 -8.58 1.35
CA VAL A 145 8.11 -9.94 1.79
C VAL A 145 9.54 -10.24 1.38
N ASN A 146 10.40 -10.34 2.38
CA ASN A 146 11.76 -10.78 2.19
C ASN A 146 11.89 -12.20 2.73
N ILE A 147 11.98 -13.17 1.83
CA ILE A 147 12.23 -14.56 2.19
C ILE A 147 13.74 -14.73 2.30
N SER A 148 14.24 -14.79 3.52
CA SER A 148 15.64 -15.10 3.75
C SER A 148 15.94 -16.52 3.24
N ARG A 149 16.98 -16.67 2.44
CA ARG A 149 17.43 -18.00 1.99
C ARG A 149 17.76 -18.86 3.20
N ARG A 150 17.15 -20.03 3.27
CA ARG A 150 17.44 -21.02 4.31
C ARG A 150 18.81 -21.61 4.05
N LYS A 151 19.48 -22.04 5.12
CA LYS A 151 20.71 -22.87 4.98
C LYS A 151 20.32 -24.15 4.25
N LEU A 152 21.09 -24.52 3.23
CA LEU A 152 20.84 -25.76 2.51
C LEU A 152 20.98 -26.96 3.45
N PRO A 153 20.04 -27.93 3.41
CA PRO A 153 20.15 -29.17 4.17
C PRO A 153 21.25 -30.07 3.59
N GLU A 154 21.59 -31.12 4.33
CA GLU A 154 22.63 -32.09 3.91
C GLU A 154 22.18 -32.91 2.68
N CYS A 155 20.87 -33.15 2.53
CA CYS A 155 20.32 -33.91 1.44
C CYS A 155 19.15 -33.15 0.79
N ILE A 156 19.29 -32.85 -0.50
CA ILE A 156 18.31 -32.10 -1.27
C ILE A 156 17.69 -33.04 -2.31
N CYS A 157 16.36 -33.06 -2.39
CA CYS A 157 15.63 -33.59 -3.52
C CYS A 157 15.36 -32.49 -4.52
N ILE A 158 15.54 -32.79 -5.80
CA ILE A 158 15.27 -31.89 -6.91
C ILE A 158 14.21 -32.55 -7.79
N ASP A 159 13.15 -31.83 -8.09
CA ASP A 159 12.09 -32.28 -9.00
C ASP A 159 11.66 -31.12 -9.90
N GLU A 160 11.18 -31.43 -11.09
CA GLU A 160 10.66 -30.47 -12.05
C GLU A 160 9.15 -30.61 -12.14
N VAL A 161 8.44 -29.53 -11.86
CA VAL A 161 6.98 -29.48 -11.95
C VAL A 161 6.59 -28.57 -13.11
N TYR A 162 5.68 -29.05 -13.95
CA TYR A 162 5.08 -28.21 -14.99
C TYR A 162 4.30 -27.08 -14.32
N ALA A 163 4.73 -25.86 -14.54
CA ALA A 163 4.12 -24.65 -14.04
C ALA A 163 3.53 -23.85 -15.19
N PHE A 164 2.76 -22.82 -14.87
CA PHE A 164 2.19 -21.94 -15.87
C PHE A 164 3.30 -21.33 -16.74
N SER A 165 3.08 -21.35 -18.07
CA SER A 165 3.98 -20.77 -19.05
C SER A 165 4.44 -19.37 -18.63
N SER A 166 5.74 -19.22 -18.45
CA SER A 166 6.38 -17.95 -18.14
C SER A 166 7.37 -17.59 -19.25
N SER A 167 7.83 -16.37 -19.29
CA SER A 167 8.87 -15.93 -20.23
C SER A 167 10.21 -16.69 -20.08
N LYS A 168 10.36 -17.50 -19.02
CA LYS A 168 11.58 -18.26 -18.69
C LYS A 168 11.44 -19.76 -18.88
N GLY A 169 10.26 -20.27 -19.20
CA GLY A 169 9.99 -21.70 -19.41
C GLY A 169 8.68 -22.18 -18.80
N ASP A 170 8.35 -23.44 -19.06
CA ASP A 170 7.10 -24.07 -18.62
C ASP A 170 7.30 -24.94 -17.37
N TYR A 171 8.52 -25.08 -16.89
CA TYR A 171 8.86 -25.89 -15.72
C TYR A 171 9.46 -25.05 -14.63
N VAL A 172 9.18 -25.43 -13.39
CA VAL A 172 9.77 -24.88 -12.17
C VAL A 172 10.49 -26.02 -11.45
N CYS A 173 11.76 -25.80 -11.14
CA CYS A 173 12.53 -26.71 -10.33
C CYS A 173 12.18 -26.54 -8.85
N VAL A 174 11.72 -27.60 -8.20
CA VAL A 174 11.36 -27.63 -6.78
C VAL A 174 12.53 -28.23 -5.99
N LEU A 175 13.05 -27.49 -5.04
CA LEU A 175 14.06 -27.96 -4.09
C LEU A 175 13.40 -28.34 -2.77
N LEU A 176 13.58 -29.59 -2.34
CA LEU A 176 13.03 -30.13 -1.11
C LEU A 176 14.17 -30.59 -0.17
N ASP A 177 13.98 -30.36 1.13
CA ASP A 177 14.78 -31.06 2.15
C ASP A 177 14.27 -32.49 2.29
N PHE A 178 15.14 -33.47 2.01
CA PHE A 178 14.79 -34.88 2.09
C PHE A 178 14.32 -35.31 3.48
N ASN A 179 14.99 -34.79 4.54
CA ASN A 179 14.72 -35.22 5.89
C ASN A 179 13.42 -34.63 6.47
N SER A 180 13.20 -33.33 6.24
CA SER A 180 12.02 -32.62 6.79
C SER A 180 10.84 -32.57 5.84
N GLN A 181 11.01 -32.98 4.56
CA GLN A 181 10.02 -32.91 3.49
C GLN A 181 9.46 -31.48 3.24
N ASN A 182 10.22 -30.48 3.62
CA ASN A 182 9.84 -29.08 3.41
C ASN A 182 10.41 -28.55 2.09
N VAL A 183 9.62 -27.71 1.40
CA VAL A 183 10.11 -26.97 0.23
C VAL A 183 11.14 -25.92 0.71
N ILE A 184 12.32 -25.93 0.09
CA ILE A 184 13.41 -25.01 0.37
C ILE A 184 13.28 -23.80 -0.53
N ASP A 185 13.12 -24.07 -1.86
CA ASP A 185 13.07 -23.02 -2.88
C ASP A 185 12.35 -23.53 -4.14
N LEU A 186 11.92 -22.57 -4.96
CA LEU A 186 11.38 -22.79 -6.29
C LEU A 186 12.21 -21.99 -7.28
N LEU A 187 12.88 -22.67 -8.20
CA LEU A 187 13.74 -22.04 -9.21
C LEU A 187 13.04 -22.07 -10.57
N PRO A 188 12.98 -20.92 -11.29
CA PRO A 188 12.39 -20.84 -12.63
C PRO A 188 13.26 -21.50 -13.69
#